data_9c045ea41607cd7a5daa4dcc019dca40
#
_entry.id   9c045ea41607cd7a5daa4dcc019dca40
#
_cell.length_a   1.000
_cell.length_b   1.000
_cell.length_c   1.000
_cell.angle_alpha   90.00
_cell.angle_beta   90.00
_cell.angle_gamma   90.00
#
_symmetry.space_group_name_H-M   'P 1'
#
loop_
_entity.id
_entity.type
_entity.pdbx_description
1 polymer ?
#
loop_
_entity_poly.entity_id
_entity_poly.type
_entity_poly.pdbx_seq_one_letter_code
_entity_poly.pdbx_strand_id
1 'polypeptide(L)'
;MKLFLKTVFLFATMAHASGLLAQTSAIDTINNNLAINNAINAYHQYLFPETNLYNGSEYVNYAYTINEGIPFFETAAFSTGHVLYDSILYQNVPLLYDEVKEIVVIQDPSGRNSIQLNNEKLTSFGLLDHHFVKLQQDSLGRSPIRTGFYDALYQGKVSVYEKQIKKVLESVTMTEGVRRHIDEQDVFFVQKGSTFYTVKNKREVLNILKDRKKEVQQFIKKNKLNVRRATETSLIKIASYYDQLTNK
;
A
#
# COMPACT_ATOMS: atom_id res chain seq x y z
N MET A 1 -8.45 33.90 -90.21
CA MET A 1 -8.92 32.54 -90.42
C MET A 1 -8.06 31.62 -89.56
N LYS A 2 -8.66 30.85 -88.76
CA LYS A 2 -8.17 29.85 -87.78
C LYS A 2 -7.76 30.32 -86.39
N LEU A 3 -8.73 30.20 -85.56
CA LEU A 3 -8.71 30.21 -84.09
C LEU A 3 -7.75 29.16 -83.51
N PHE A 4 -6.90 29.56 -82.56
CA PHE A 4 -6.26 28.60 -81.68
C PHE A 4 -6.69 28.88 -80.23
N LEU A 5 -7.55 28.04 -79.72
CA LEU A 5 -8.04 28.01 -78.37
C LEU A 5 -6.95 27.38 -77.49
N LYS A 6 -6.34 28.16 -76.58
CA LYS A 6 -5.43 27.61 -75.55
C LYS A 6 -6.25 27.35 -74.28
N THR A 7 -6.50 26.08 -74.07
CA THR A 7 -7.01 25.59 -72.79
C THR A 7 -5.90 25.62 -71.72
N VAL A 8 -6.11 26.48 -70.72
CA VAL A 8 -5.24 26.50 -69.53
C VAL A 8 -5.78 25.43 -68.56
N PHE A 9 -5.02 24.41 -68.33
CA PHE A 9 -5.27 23.38 -67.32
C PHE A 9 -4.76 23.90 -65.96
N LEU A 10 -5.69 24.28 -65.06
CA LEU A 10 -5.39 24.67 -63.70
C LEU A 10 -5.25 23.41 -62.85
N PHE A 11 -4.04 23.00 -62.52
CA PHE A 11 -3.75 21.94 -61.56
C PHE A 11 -3.92 22.48 -60.13
N ALA A 12 -5.04 22.17 -59.46
CA ALA A 12 -5.19 22.40 -58.03
C ALA A 12 -4.48 21.28 -57.26
N THR A 13 -3.28 21.55 -56.74
CA THR A 13 -2.60 20.67 -55.81
C THR A 13 -3.23 20.81 -54.42
N MET A 14 -4.03 19.84 -54.06
CA MET A 14 -4.56 19.66 -52.71
C MET A 14 -3.43 19.20 -51.78
N ALA A 15 -2.86 20.15 -51.02
CA ALA A 15 -1.90 19.83 -49.95
C ALA A 15 -2.65 19.14 -48.80
N HIS A 16 -2.51 17.86 -48.70
CA HIS A 16 -2.92 17.10 -47.50
C HIS A 16 -1.89 17.38 -46.39
N ALA A 17 -2.21 18.28 -45.50
CA ALA A 17 -1.51 18.40 -44.22
C ALA A 17 -1.90 17.22 -43.36
N SER A 18 -1.15 16.14 -43.45
CA SER A 18 -1.19 15.03 -42.45
C SER A 18 -0.60 15.57 -41.17
N GLY A 19 -1.48 15.96 -40.23
CA GLY A 19 -1.09 16.25 -38.87
C GLY A 19 -0.47 15.01 -38.23
N LEU A 20 0.83 15.01 -38.10
CA LEU A 20 1.55 14.09 -37.22
C LEU A 20 1.11 14.39 -35.78
N LEU A 21 0.07 13.70 -35.31
CA LEU A 21 -0.22 13.59 -33.90
C LEU A 21 0.97 12.83 -33.29
N ALA A 22 1.89 13.57 -32.70
CA ALA A 22 2.90 13.02 -31.84
C ALA A 22 2.16 12.38 -30.65
N GLN A 23 1.85 11.11 -30.75
CA GLN A 23 1.49 10.28 -29.60
C GLN A 23 2.76 10.14 -28.77
N THR A 24 3.02 11.11 -27.90
CA THR A 24 3.91 10.91 -26.75
C THR A 24 3.23 9.87 -25.86
N SER A 25 3.57 8.65 -26.12
CA SER A 25 2.92 7.50 -25.52
C SER A 25 3.25 7.46 -24.04
N ALA A 26 2.21 7.29 -23.22
CA ALA A 26 2.35 6.94 -21.81
C ALA A 26 3.28 5.71 -21.62
N ILE A 27 3.46 4.91 -22.66
CA ILE A 27 4.37 3.78 -22.76
C ILE A 27 5.85 4.22 -22.62
N ASP A 28 6.25 5.36 -23.21
CA ASP A 28 7.65 5.83 -23.10
C ASP A 28 7.97 6.30 -21.68
N THR A 29 7.00 6.89 -20.99
CA THR A 29 7.17 7.30 -19.58
C THR A 29 7.27 6.09 -18.65
N ILE A 30 6.48 5.05 -18.90
CA ILE A 30 6.53 3.79 -18.13
C ILE A 30 7.85 3.08 -18.38
N ASN A 31 8.28 2.96 -19.63
CA ASN A 31 9.54 2.31 -20.00
C ASN A 31 10.76 3.07 -19.46
N ASN A 32 10.74 4.41 -19.47
CA ASN A 32 11.79 5.23 -18.89
C ASN A 32 11.85 5.06 -17.37
N ASN A 33 10.71 5.03 -16.68
CA ASN A 33 10.67 4.78 -15.23
C ASN A 33 11.17 3.36 -14.90
N LEU A 34 10.83 2.37 -15.72
CA LEU A 34 11.32 1.01 -15.54
C LEU A 34 12.84 0.91 -15.76
N ALA A 35 13.37 1.58 -16.78
CA ALA A 35 14.80 1.62 -17.06
C ALA A 35 15.58 2.36 -15.96
N ILE A 36 15.06 3.48 -15.48
CA ILE A 36 15.62 4.24 -14.35
C ILE A 36 15.61 3.38 -13.07
N ASN A 37 14.50 2.73 -12.75
CA ASN A 37 14.41 1.86 -11.59
C ASN A 37 15.36 0.65 -11.70
N ASN A 38 15.50 0.07 -12.88
CA ASN A 38 16.44 -1.02 -13.12
C ASN A 38 17.90 -0.55 -12.96
N ALA A 39 18.23 0.65 -13.44
CA ALA A 39 19.55 1.24 -13.28
C ALA A 39 19.84 1.57 -11.81
N ILE A 40 18.89 2.12 -11.09
CA ILE A 40 18.97 2.38 -9.64
C ILE A 40 19.15 1.07 -8.88
N ASN A 41 18.38 0.03 -9.20
CA ASN A 41 18.51 -1.28 -8.58
C ASN A 41 19.86 -1.94 -8.87
N ALA A 42 20.36 -1.86 -10.12
CA ALA A 42 21.68 -2.35 -10.47
C ALA A 42 22.78 -1.59 -9.72
N TYR A 43 22.69 -0.26 -9.64
CA TYR A 43 23.60 0.56 -8.85
C TYR A 43 23.62 0.17 -7.37
N HIS A 44 22.44 -0.02 -6.77
CA HIS A 44 22.32 -0.48 -5.40
C HIS A 44 22.85 -1.90 -5.20
N GLN A 45 22.70 -2.81 -6.18
CA GLN A 45 23.29 -4.15 -6.13
C GLN A 45 24.83 -4.12 -6.15
N TYR A 46 25.43 -3.20 -6.90
CA TYR A 46 26.90 -3.05 -6.94
C TYR A 46 27.47 -2.41 -5.68
N LEU A 47 26.74 -1.48 -5.05
CA LEU A 47 27.14 -0.82 -3.79
C LEU A 47 26.66 -1.57 -2.55
N PHE A 48 26.24 -2.78 -2.73
CA PHE A 48 25.46 -3.61 -1.87
C PHE A 48 25.86 -3.69 -0.39
N PRO A 49 27.13 -3.74 0.03
CA PRO A 49 27.50 -3.76 1.45
C PRO A 49 27.41 -2.38 2.12
N GLU A 50 27.44 -1.30 1.33
CA GLU A 50 27.56 0.09 1.82
C GLU A 50 26.24 0.87 1.75
N THR A 51 25.14 0.24 1.36
CA THR A 51 23.85 0.96 1.30
C THR A 51 23.29 1.21 2.68
N ASN A 52 22.72 2.40 2.88
CA ASN A 52 22.06 2.79 4.13
C ASN A 52 20.99 1.79 4.60
N LEU A 53 20.46 0.96 3.69
CA LEU A 53 19.46 -0.05 4.00
C LEU A 53 19.97 -1.10 5.02
N TYR A 54 21.25 -1.49 4.92
CA TYR A 54 21.84 -2.53 5.78
C TYR A 54 22.54 -1.99 7.02
N ASN A 55 22.47 -0.68 7.27
CA ASN A 55 23.03 -0.02 8.45
C ASN A 55 22.09 -0.05 9.67
N GLY A 56 21.14 -1.00 9.69
CA GLY A 56 20.27 -1.23 10.84
C GLY A 56 20.94 -2.05 11.95
N SER A 57 20.25 -2.19 13.07
CA SER A 57 20.69 -3.08 14.15
C SER A 57 20.30 -4.53 13.83
N GLU A 58 21.03 -5.48 14.41
CA GLU A 58 20.63 -6.88 14.32
C GLU A 58 19.25 -7.11 14.93
N TYR A 59 18.39 -7.83 14.21
CA TYR A 59 17.11 -8.23 14.73
C TYR A 59 17.28 -9.43 15.66
N VAL A 60 16.95 -9.23 16.92
CA VAL A 60 16.95 -10.28 17.93
C VAL A 60 15.55 -10.92 17.98
N ASN A 61 15.47 -12.19 17.68
CA ASN A 61 14.23 -12.97 17.77
C ASN A 61 13.74 -13.07 19.23
N TYR A 62 12.57 -13.67 19.44
CA TYR A 62 12.00 -13.90 20.77
C TYR A 62 12.86 -14.88 21.55
N ALA A 63 13.22 -14.53 22.80
CA ALA A 63 13.99 -15.39 23.69
C ALA A 63 13.15 -16.53 24.30
N TYR A 64 11.87 -16.61 23.96
CA TYR A 64 10.92 -17.59 24.47
C TYR A 64 10.11 -18.21 23.34
N THR A 65 9.54 -19.36 23.60
CA THR A 65 8.66 -20.03 22.65
C THR A 65 7.25 -19.45 22.69
N ILE A 66 6.70 -19.12 21.50
CA ILE A 66 5.29 -18.82 21.29
C ILE A 66 4.65 -20.15 20.88
N ASN A 67 3.68 -20.61 21.69
CA ASN A 67 3.07 -21.92 21.54
C ASN A 67 1.95 -21.92 20.50
N GLU A 68 1.27 -20.77 20.31
CA GLU A 68 0.15 -20.63 19.39
C GLU A 68 0.16 -19.25 18.70
N GLY A 69 -0.05 -19.26 17.38
CA GLY A 69 0.04 -18.05 16.53
C GLY A 69 1.48 -17.70 16.16
N ILE A 70 1.63 -16.64 15.35
CA ILE A 70 2.91 -16.11 14.89
C ILE A 70 2.96 -14.59 15.11
N PRO A 71 4.10 -14.03 15.57
CA PRO A 71 4.22 -12.59 15.79
C PRO A 71 4.34 -11.79 14.50
N PHE A 72 4.60 -12.46 13.38
CA PHE A 72 4.85 -11.86 12.09
C PHE A 72 3.56 -11.74 11.26
N PHE A 73 3.58 -10.84 10.29
CA PHE A 73 2.49 -10.70 9.31
C PHE A 73 2.43 -11.96 8.43
N GLU A 74 1.29 -12.63 8.44
CA GLU A 74 0.93 -13.85 7.69
C GLU A 74 1.92 -15.02 7.73
N THR A 75 3.23 -14.79 7.73
CA THR A 75 4.24 -15.85 7.65
C THR A 75 5.45 -15.55 8.51
N ALA A 76 6.09 -16.58 9.04
CA ALA A 76 7.37 -16.51 9.74
C ALA A 76 8.59 -16.60 8.80
N ALA A 77 8.36 -16.73 7.49
CA ALA A 77 9.41 -16.79 6.48
C ALA A 77 9.59 -15.43 5.78
N PHE A 78 10.83 -15.10 5.43
CA PHE A 78 11.10 -13.95 4.58
C PHE A 78 10.42 -14.08 3.23
N SER A 79 9.73 -13.03 2.80
CA SER A 79 9.09 -12.93 1.49
C SER A 79 9.66 -11.75 0.72
N THR A 80 9.78 -11.89 -0.59
CA THR A 80 10.30 -10.81 -1.45
C THR A 80 9.31 -9.66 -1.48
N GLY A 81 9.80 -8.45 -1.20
CA GLY A 81 9.00 -7.24 -1.21
C GLY A 81 9.80 -6.01 -1.64
N HIS A 82 9.31 -4.84 -1.29
CA HIS A 82 10.00 -3.57 -1.53
C HIS A 82 9.85 -2.65 -0.32
N VAL A 83 10.81 -1.75 -0.14
CA VAL A 83 10.78 -0.73 0.93
C VAL A 83 11.13 0.65 0.38
N LEU A 84 10.40 1.66 0.82
CA LEU A 84 10.77 3.06 0.64
C LEU A 84 11.45 3.52 1.92
N TYR A 85 12.78 3.52 1.90
CA TYR A 85 13.63 3.77 3.05
C TYR A 85 14.60 4.92 2.77
N ASP A 86 14.61 5.93 3.64
CA ASP A 86 15.43 7.15 3.47
C ASP A 86 15.22 7.82 2.10
N SER A 87 13.94 7.86 1.64
CA SER A 87 13.49 8.37 0.34
C SER A 87 13.97 7.56 -0.89
N ILE A 88 14.59 6.40 -0.69
CA ILE A 88 15.05 5.50 -1.75
C ILE A 88 14.17 4.26 -1.78
N LEU A 89 13.68 3.92 -2.99
CA LEU A 89 12.91 2.70 -3.21
C LEU A 89 13.86 1.52 -3.49
N TYR A 90 13.86 0.55 -2.59
CA TYR A 90 14.57 -0.72 -2.75
C TYR A 90 13.57 -1.80 -3.12
N GLN A 91 13.83 -2.51 -4.20
CA GLN A 91 13.00 -3.61 -4.69
C GLN A 91 13.67 -4.96 -4.46
N ASN A 92 12.86 -6.02 -4.51
CA ASN A 92 13.33 -7.40 -4.34
C ASN A 92 14.09 -7.63 -3.03
N VAL A 93 13.65 -6.97 -1.97
CA VAL A 93 14.23 -7.12 -0.62
C VAL A 93 13.53 -8.26 0.09
N PRO A 94 14.26 -9.25 0.66
CA PRO A 94 13.66 -10.23 1.54
C PRO A 94 13.18 -9.56 2.84
N LEU A 95 11.86 -9.54 3.05
CA LEU A 95 11.20 -8.85 4.16
C LEU A 95 10.49 -9.80 5.10
N LEU A 96 10.43 -9.41 6.36
CA LEU A 96 9.59 -9.98 7.40
C LEU A 96 9.06 -8.82 8.25
N TYR A 97 7.76 -8.80 8.53
CA TYR A 97 7.17 -7.77 9.38
C TYR A 97 6.75 -8.37 10.73
N ASP A 98 7.43 -7.98 11.79
CA ASP A 98 7.08 -8.33 13.17
C ASP A 98 6.03 -7.33 13.67
N GLU A 99 4.77 -7.77 13.73
CA GLU A 99 3.64 -6.92 14.13
C GLU A 99 3.54 -6.74 15.65
N VAL A 100 4.12 -7.65 16.43
CA VAL A 100 4.18 -7.48 17.90
C VAL A 100 5.14 -6.37 18.28
N LYS A 101 6.32 -6.33 17.62
CA LYS A 101 7.34 -5.29 17.84
C LYS A 101 7.14 -4.06 16.96
N GLU A 102 6.26 -4.14 15.96
CA GLU A 102 6.10 -3.13 14.88
C GLU A 102 7.43 -2.81 14.16
N ILE A 103 8.16 -3.83 13.77
CA ILE A 103 9.50 -3.73 13.15
C ILE A 103 9.51 -4.46 11.82
N VAL A 104 10.01 -3.80 10.77
CA VAL A 104 10.33 -4.45 9.51
C VAL A 104 11.75 -4.97 9.57
N VAL A 105 11.90 -6.25 9.27
CA VAL A 105 13.16 -6.98 9.27
C VAL A 105 13.52 -7.34 7.84
N ILE A 106 14.79 -7.14 7.48
CA ILE A 106 15.34 -7.56 6.20
C ILE A 106 16.44 -8.60 6.40
N GLN A 107 16.70 -9.39 5.40
CA GLN A 107 17.88 -10.24 5.36
C GLN A 107 19.04 -9.47 4.73
N ASP A 108 20.25 -9.64 5.31
CA ASP A 108 21.45 -9.15 4.66
C ASP A 108 21.69 -9.92 3.35
N PRO A 109 22.51 -9.40 2.46
CA PRO A 109 22.77 -10.03 1.17
C PRO A 109 23.40 -11.41 1.23
N SER A 110 24.08 -11.73 2.32
CA SER A 110 24.60 -13.07 2.55
C SER A 110 23.54 -14.07 3.00
N GLY A 111 22.35 -13.57 3.35
CA GLY A 111 21.24 -14.37 3.91
C GLY A 111 21.50 -14.89 5.33
N ARG A 112 22.57 -14.41 5.99
CA ARG A 112 22.98 -14.93 7.31
C ARG A 112 22.47 -14.11 8.47
N ASN A 113 22.34 -12.80 8.28
CA ASN A 113 21.94 -11.86 9.34
C ASN A 113 20.57 -11.25 9.04
N SER A 114 19.79 -11.10 10.08
CA SER A 114 18.51 -10.38 10.03
C SER A 114 18.72 -8.98 10.62
N ILE A 115 18.33 -7.96 9.87
CA ILE A 115 18.55 -6.55 10.22
C ILE A 115 17.18 -5.90 10.39
N GLN A 116 16.96 -5.25 11.53
CA GLN A 116 15.77 -4.43 11.74
C GLN A 116 15.98 -3.05 11.12
N LEU A 117 15.00 -2.61 10.30
CA LEU A 117 15.02 -1.28 9.73
C LEU A 117 14.67 -0.22 10.79
N ASN A 118 15.29 0.95 10.65
CA ASN A 118 14.91 2.10 11.48
C ASN A 118 13.55 2.63 11.01
N ASN A 119 12.52 2.51 11.86
CA ASN A 119 11.17 2.95 11.56
C ASN A 119 11.08 4.45 11.23
N GLU A 120 11.99 5.30 11.71
CA GLU A 120 11.97 6.74 11.39
C GLU A 120 12.29 7.00 9.92
N LYS A 121 13.15 6.17 9.31
CA LYS A 121 13.57 6.27 7.92
C LYS A 121 12.65 5.50 6.96
N LEU A 122 11.82 4.59 7.49
CA LEU A 122 10.91 3.77 6.70
C LEU A 122 9.59 4.51 6.47
N THR A 123 9.26 4.78 5.21
CA THR A 123 8.03 5.49 4.81
C THR A 123 6.92 4.50 4.44
N SER A 124 7.25 3.46 3.68
CA SER A 124 6.31 2.42 3.25
C SER A 124 7.06 1.15 2.87
N PHE A 125 6.34 0.05 2.84
CA PHE A 125 6.86 -1.23 2.32
C PHE A 125 5.72 -2.05 1.73
N GLY A 126 6.06 -2.88 0.75
CA GLY A 126 5.16 -3.90 0.20
C GLY A 126 5.63 -5.28 0.62
N LEU A 127 4.73 -6.08 1.15
CA LEU A 127 4.98 -7.45 1.57
C LEU A 127 3.81 -8.32 1.17
N LEU A 128 4.08 -9.41 0.45
CA LEU A 128 3.04 -10.20 -0.19
C LEU A 128 2.18 -9.29 -1.09
N ASP A 129 0.86 -9.39 -1.05
CA ASP A 129 -0.06 -8.54 -1.82
C ASP A 129 -0.51 -7.28 -1.06
N HIS A 130 0.18 -6.92 0.05
CA HIS A 130 -0.16 -5.81 0.92
C HIS A 130 0.81 -4.64 0.79
N HIS A 131 0.29 -3.42 0.96
CA HIS A 131 1.07 -2.20 0.91
C HIS A 131 0.94 -1.39 2.20
N PHE A 132 1.95 -1.46 3.02
CA PHE A 132 2.00 -0.77 4.30
C PHE A 132 2.55 0.64 4.16
N VAL A 133 1.85 1.60 4.72
CA VAL A 133 2.25 3.01 4.76
C VAL A 133 2.40 3.46 6.20
N LYS A 134 3.41 4.28 6.46
CA LYS A 134 3.58 4.89 7.77
C LYS A 134 2.62 6.05 7.93
N LEU A 135 1.69 5.93 8.87
CA LEU A 135 0.85 7.05 9.30
C LEU A 135 1.41 7.63 10.60
N GLN A 136 1.29 8.94 10.74
CA GLN A 136 1.75 9.66 11.92
C GLN A 136 0.55 10.15 12.74
N GLN A 137 0.73 10.09 14.06
CA GLN A 137 -0.25 10.67 14.97
C GLN A 137 -0.29 12.19 14.77
N ASP A 138 -1.50 12.75 14.77
CA ASP A 138 -1.69 14.20 14.81
C ASP A 138 -1.06 14.78 16.08
N SER A 139 -0.34 15.89 15.94
CA SER A 139 0.34 16.60 17.04
C SER A 139 -0.59 17.00 18.19
N LEU A 140 -1.88 17.15 17.91
CA LEU A 140 -2.91 17.47 18.91
C LEU A 140 -3.59 16.23 19.50
N GLY A 141 -3.25 15.03 19.05
CA GLY A 141 -3.81 13.77 19.53
C GLY A 141 -5.31 13.58 19.29
N ARG A 142 -5.89 14.32 18.35
CA ARG A 142 -7.34 14.26 18.03
C ARG A 142 -7.68 13.14 17.06
N SER A 143 -6.70 12.70 16.25
CA SER A 143 -6.85 11.60 15.32
C SER A 143 -6.84 10.26 16.06
N PRO A 144 -7.66 9.27 15.63
CA PRO A 144 -7.56 7.91 16.14
C PRO A 144 -6.29 7.18 15.69
N ILE A 145 -5.54 7.77 14.74
CA ILE A 145 -4.28 7.22 14.23
C ILE A 145 -3.18 7.42 15.26
N ARG A 146 -2.42 6.37 15.50
CA ARG A 146 -1.14 6.41 16.22
C ARG A 146 -0.01 6.25 15.19
N THR A 147 1.16 6.78 15.50
CA THR A 147 2.32 6.57 14.63
C THR A 147 2.64 5.09 14.49
N GLY A 148 2.75 4.59 13.25
CA GLY A 148 3.02 3.19 12.95
C GLY A 148 2.66 2.85 11.50
N PHE A 149 2.75 1.56 11.16
CA PHE A 149 2.43 1.08 9.82
C PHE A 149 0.99 0.59 9.75
N TYR A 150 0.36 0.89 8.62
CA TYR A 150 -1.03 0.56 8.31
C TYR A 150 -1.08 -0.02 6.90
N ASP A 151 -1.80 -1.10 6.71
CA ASP A 151 -2.09 -1.62 5.38
C ASP A 151 -3.06 -0.69 4.64
N ALA A 152 -2.69 -0.23 3.46
CA ALA A 152 -3.48 0.68 2.63
C ALA A 152 -4.40 -0.13 1.71
N LEU A 153 -5.51 -0.60 2.23
CA LEU A 153 -6.46 -1.48 1.53
C LEU A 153 -7.13 -0.82 0.32
N TYR A 154 -7.37 0.49 0.40
CA TYR A 154 -7.97 1.26 -0.69
C TYR A 154 -7.56 2.72 -0.61
N GLN A 155 -7.23 3.32 -1.78
CA GLN A 155 -6.88 4.73 -1.89
C GLN A 155 -7.73 5.41 -2.96
N GLY A 156 -8.42 6.50 -2.56
CA GLY A 156 -9.30 7.28 -3.43
C GLY A 156 -9.76 8.57 -2.73
N LYS A 157 -10.95 9.09 -3.06
CA LYS A 157 -11.56 10.22 -2.34
C LYS A 157 -11.80 9.91 -0.87
N VAL A 158 -12.06 8.65 -0.59
CA VAL A 158 -11.92 8.06 0.74
C VAL A 158 -10.89 6.97 0.67
N SER A 159 -10.03 6.87 1.67
CA SER A 159 -9.04 5.79 1.78
C SER A 159 -9.39 4.89 2.95
N VAL A 160 -9.09 3.61 2.82
CA VAL A 160 -9.32 2.59 3.85
C VAL A 160 -7.98 2.01 4.27
N TYR A 161 -7.75 1.98 5.57
CA TYR A 161 -6.55 1.42 6.17
C TYR A 161 -6.94 0.37 7.20
N GLU A 162 -6.08 -0.61 7.35
CA GLU A 162 -6.13 -1.61 8.40
C GLU A 162 -4.88 -1.57 9.25
N LYS A 163 -5.05 -1.77 10.55
CA LYS A 163 -3.93 -2.07 11.44
C LYS A 163 -4.25 -3.35 12.18
N GLN A 164 -3.49 -4.39 11.88
CA GLN A 164 -3.46 -5.59 12.68
C GLN A 164 -2.59 -5.34 13.91
N ILE A 165 -3.13 -5.61 15.09
CA ILE A 165 -2.45 -5.43 16.38
C ILE A 165 -2.23 -6.81 16.96
N LYS A 166 -0.98 -7.23 17.09
CA LYS A 166 -0.61 -8.49 17.73
C LYS A 166 0.03 -8.26 19.09
N LYS A 167 -0.30 -9.14 20.03
CA LYS A 167 0.26 -9.12 21.39
C LYS A 167 0.56 -10.54 21.84
N VAL A 168 1.67 -10.70 22.55
CA VAL A 168 1.95 -11.98 23.23
C VAL A 168 1.21 -11.97 24.57
N LEU A 169 0.30 -12.91 24.75
CA LEU A 169 -0.37 -13.16 26.03
C LEU A 169 0.19 -14.42 26.67
N GLU A 170 0.39 -14.36 27.97
CA GLU A 170 0.87 -15.50 28.77
C GLU A 170 -0.26 -16.06 29.63
N SER A 171 -0.33 -17.38 29.68
CA SER A 171 -1.16 -18.12 30.60
C SER A 171 -0.29 -19.10 31.41
N VAL A 172 -0.55 -19.19 32.69
CA VAL A 172 0.19 -20.10 33.57
C VAL A 172 -0.78 -21.11 34.15
N THR A 173 -0.49 -22.39 33.92
CA THR A 173 -1.24 -23.50 34.51
C THR A 173 -0.33 -24.40 35.30
N MET A 174 -0.87 -25.09 36.32
CA MET A 174 -0.08 -26.00 37.15
C MET A 174 0.41 -27.21 36.36
N THR A 175 -0.31 -27.59 35.29
CA THR A 175 -0.01 -28.80 34.49
C THR A 175 0.90 -28.52 33.30
N GLU A 176 0.81 -27.36 32.70
CA GLU A 176 1.53 -27.03 31.44
C GLU A 176 2.58 -25.94 31.61
N GLY A 177 2.66 -25.32 32.80
CA GLY A 177 3.57 -24.21 33.06
C GLY A 177 3.17 -22.95 32.32
N VAL A 178 4.14 -22.19 31.81
CA VAL A 178 3.92 -20.95 31.05
C VAL A 178 3.68 -21.26 29.58
N ARG A 179 2.52 -20.88 29.08
CA ARG A 179 2.18 -20.93 27.64
C ARG A 179 1.96 -19.54 27.11
N ARG A 180 2.41 -19.30 25.88
CA ARG A 180 2.29 -18.01 25.19
C ARG A 180 1.52 -18.19 23.91
N HIS A 181 0.56 -17.30 23.68
CA HIS A 181 -0.19 -17.23 22.42
C HIS A 181 -0.26 -15.80 21.90
N ILE A 182 -0.43 -15.67 20.60
CA ILE A 182 -0.66 -14.37 19.96
C ILE A 182 -2.15 -14.04 20.05
N ASP A 183 -2.45 -12.90 20.65
CA ASP A 183 -3.76 -12.25 20.55
C ASP A 183 -3.71 -11.26 19.39
N GLU A 184 -4.69 -11.36 18.50
CA GLU A 184 -4.73 -10.61 17.24
C GLU A 184 -6.02 -9.83 17.12
N GLN A 185 -5.92 -8.55 16.76
CA GLN A 185 -7.04 -7.66 16.59
C GLN A 185 -6.89 -6.79 15.36
N ASP A 186 -7.86 -6.85 14.43
CA ASP A 186 -7.94 -5.97 13.28
C ASP A 186 -8.69 -4.70 13.62
N VAL A 187 -8.11 -3.56 13.26
CA VAL A 187 -8.71 -2.24 13.45
C VAL A 187 -8.73 -1.50 12.12
N PHE A 188 -9.93 -1.14 11.66
CA PHE A 188 -10.11 -0.45 10.40
C PHE A 188 -10.28 1.05 10.58
N PHE A 189 -9.71 1.80 9.65
CA PHE A 189 -9.79 3.25 9.59
C PHE A 189 -10.24 3.70 8.21
N VAL A 190 -11.06 4.73 8.17
CA VAL A 190 -11.45 5.42 6.95
C VAL A 190 -10.97 6.85 7.02
N GLN A 191 -10.21 7.27 6.02
CA GLN A 191 -9.82 8.66 5.84
C GLN A 191 -10.76 9.33 4.83
N LYS A 192 -11.33 10.48 5.21
CA LYS A 192 -12.11 11.35 4.33
C LYS A 192 -11.58 12.76 4.43
N GLY A 193 -10.99 13.26 3.34
CA GLY A 193 -10.20 14.49 3.37
C GLY A 193 -9.00 14.33 4.30
N SER A 194 -8.82 15.25 5.24
CA SER A 194 -7.74 15.20 6.25
C SER A 194 -8.12 14.45 7.53
N THR A 195 -9.34 13.93 7.63
CA THR A 195 -9.83 13.35 8.89
C THR A 195 -9.88 11.83 8.82
N PHE A 196 -9.34 11.18 9.85
CA PHE A 196 -9.40 9.75 10.05
C PHE A 196 -10.51 9.38 11.03
N TYR A 197 -11.17 8.27 10.78
CA TYR A 197 -12.24 7.71 11.57
C TYR A 197 -12.00 6.23 11.81
N THR A 198 -12.13 5.75 13.03
CA THR A 198 -12.18 4.31 13.30
C THR A 198 -13.52 3.77 12.85
N VAL A 199 -13.52 2.58 12.24
CA VAL A 199 -14.73 1.93 11.73
C VAL A 199 -14.85 0.52 12.28
N LYS A 200 -15.92 0.27 13.02
CA LYS A 200 -16.22 -1.05 13.60
C LYS A 200 -17.48 -1.68 13.00
N ASN A 201 -18.37 -0.87 12.42
CA ASN A 201 -19.67 -1.34 11.98
C ASN A 201 -20.29 -0.44 10.89
N LYS A 202 -21.40 -0.92 10.31
CA LYS A 202 -22.17 -0.23 9.25
C LYS A 202 -22.58 1.18 9.61
N ARG A 203 -22.98 1.44 10.87
CA ARG A 203 -23.48 2.75 11.29
C ARG A 203 -22.38 3.80 11.18
N GLU A 204 -21.19 3.45 11.56
CA GLU A 204 -20.02 4.34 11.50
C GLU A 204 -19.65 4.66 10.05
N VAL A 205 -19.60 3.66 9.17
CA VAL A 205 -19.38 3.86 7.73
C VAL A 205 -20.41 4.83 7.14
N LEU A 206 -21.70 4.62 7.42
CA LEU A 206 -22.77 5.48 6.91
C LEU A 206 -22.76 6.90 7.51
N ASN A 207 -22.19 7.08 8.70
CA ASN A 207 -22.01 8.40 9.30
C ASN A 207 -20.86 9.18 8.63
N ILE A 208 -19.77 8.50 8.27
CA ILE A 208 -18.64 9.09 7.54
C ILE A 208 -19.09 9.51 6.14
N LEU A 209 -19.86 8.65 5.47
CA LEU A 209 -20.35 8.85 4.10
C LEU A 209 -21.77 9.45 4.07
N LYS A 210 -22.06 10.37 5.02
CA LYS A 210 -23.40 10.92 5.21
C LYS A 210 -23.97 11.68 4.01
N ASP A 211 -23.11 12.26 3.18
CA ASP A 211 -23.46 12.99 1.95
C ASP A 211 -24.02 12.06 0.84
N ARG A 212 -23.68 10.77 0.85
CA ARG A 212 -24.21 9.74 -0.05
C ARG A 212 -24.80 8.55 0.71
N LYS A 213 -25.34 8.81 1.89
CA LYS A 213 -25.80 7.77 2.81
C LYS A 213 -26.82 6.83 2.20
N LYS A 214 -27.82 7.37 1.47
CA LYS A 214 -28.91 6.58 0.87
C LYS A 214 -28.37 5.62 -0.18
N GLU A 215 -27.53 6.12 -1.09
CA GLU A 215 -26.92 5.34 -2.17
C GLU A 215 -26.02 4.23 -1.61
N VAL A 216 -25.15 4.58 -0.67
CA VAL A 216 -24.25 3.61 0.00
C VAL A 216 -25.06 2.55 0.75
N GLN A 217 -26.15 2.94 1.45
CA GLN A 217 -27.01 1.99 2.15
C GLN A 217 -27.71 1.02 1.19
N GLN A 218 -28.18 1.50 0.04
CA GLN A 218 -28.78 0.66 -1.00
C GLN A 218 -27.75 -0.28 -1.60
N PHE A 219 -26.55 0.20 -1.87
CA PHE A 219 -25.43 -0.63 -2.36
C PHE A 219 -25.09 -1.78 -1.41
N ILE A 220 -24.94 -1.48 -0.11
CA ILE A 220 -24.69 -2.49 0.93
C ILE A 220 -25.80 -3.55 0.93
N LYS A 221 -27.07 -3.13 0.84
CA LYS A 221 -28.23 -4.05 0.83
C LYS A 221 -28.26 -4.90 -0.44
N LYS A 222 -28.08 -4.28 -1.62
CA LYS A 222 -28.11 -4.94 -2.93
C LYS A 222 -27.03 -6.00 -3.05
N ASN A 223 -25.83 -5.70 -2.58
CA ASN A 223 -24.67 -6.60 -2.66
C ASN A 223 -24.53 -7.52 -1.44
N LYS A 224 -25.50 -7.51 -0.53
CA LYS A 224 -25.51 -8.36 0.69
C LYS A 224 -24.21 -8.27 1.49
N LEU A 225 -23.58 -7.06 1.54
CA LEU A 225 -22.33 -6.90 2.26
C LEU A 225 -22.53 -7.05 3.75
N ASN A 226 -21.74 -7.91 4.38
CA ASN A 226 -21.76 -8.09 5.82
C ASN A 226 -20.93 -6.99 6.48
N VAL A 227 -21.58 -5.96 6.98
CA VAL A 227 -20.97 -4.84 7.69
C VAL A 227 -21.44 -4.76 9.15
N ARG A 228 -21.90 -5.86 9.73
CA ARG A 228 -22.16 -5.94 11.18
C ARG A 228 -20.88 -5.74 11.97
N ARG A 229 -19.79 -6.38 11.50
CA ARG A 229 -18.40 -6.02 11.82
C ARG A 229 -17.78 -5.46 10.54
N ALA A 230 -16.99 -4.41 10.64
CA ALA A 230 -16.20 -3.94 9.52
C ALA A 230 -15.27 -5.08 9.07
N THR A 231 -15.20 -5.33 7.77
CA THR A 231 -14.29 -6.29 7.17
C THR A 231 -13.61 -5.62 5.99
N GLU A 232 -12.38 -5.98 5.73
CA GLU A 232 -11.57 -5.50 4.63
C GLU A 232 -12.36 -5.45 3.32
N THR A 233 -12.81 -6.60 2.83
CA THR A 233 -13.55 -6.72 1.56
C THR A 233 -14.79 -5.84 1.48
N SER A 234 -15.53 -5.69 2.59
CA SER A 234 -16.73 -4.85 2.62
C SER A 234 -16.38 -3.37 2.55
N LEU A 235 -15.33 -2.95 3.26
CA LEU A 235 -14.88 -1.56 3.28
C LEU A 235 -14.30 -1.13 1.93
N ILE A 236 -13.47 -1.96 1.29
CA ILE A 236 -12.94 -1.73 -0.06
C ILE A 236 -14.08 -1.52 -1.05
N LYS A 237 -15.07 -2.43 -1.09
CA LYS A 237 -16.22 -2.33 -2.01
C LYS A 237 -17.04 -1.06 -1.78
N ILE A 238 -17.24 -0.67 -0.52
CA ILE A 238 -18.02 0.54 -0.17
C ILE A 238 -17.23 1.79 -0.58
N ALA A 239 -15.93 1.87 -0.31
CA ALA A 239 -15.08 2.99 -0.67
C ALA A 239 -15.00 3.17 -2.19
N SER A 240 -14.76 2.10 -2.92
CA SER A 240 -14.74 2.09 -4.39
C SER A 240 -16.09 2.57 -4.98
N TYR A 241 -17.22 2.10 -4.44
CA TYR A 241 -18.53 2.55 -4.88
C TYR A 241 -18.77 4.03 -4.57
N TYR A 242 -18.36 4.50 -3.39
CA TYR A 242 -18.46 5.91 -3.03
C TYR A 242 -17.69 6.81 -3.99
N ASP A 243 -16.50 6.41 -4.40
CA ASP A 243 -15.69 7.13 -5.36
C ASP A 243 -16.38 7.20 -6.74
N GLN A 244 -17.00 6.11 -7.20
CA GLN A 244 -17.79 6.11 -8.44
C GLN A 244 -18.97 7.09 -8.40
N LEU A 245 -19.63 7.23 -7.24
CA LEU A 245 -20.74 8.19 -7.04
C LEU A 245 -20.28 9.65 -7.06
N THR A 246 -19.06 9.91 -6.65
CA THR A 246 -18.54 11.27 -6.48
C THR A 246 -17.67 11.74 -7.64
N ASN A 247 -17.37 10.86 -8.62
CA ASN A 247 -16.69 11.19 -9.89
C ASN A 247 -17.68 11.51 -11.03
N LYS A 248 -19.00 11.45 -10.76
CA LYS A 248 -20.06 11.90 -11.68
C LYS A 248 -20.42 13.36 -11.37
#